data_9392f548a78a80dcb51f9969c0088153
#
_entry.id   9392f548a78a80dcb51f9969c0088153
#
_cell.length_a   1.000
_cell.length_b   1.000
_cell.length_c   1.000
_cell.angle_alpha   90.00
_cell.angle_beta   90.00
_cell.angle_gamma   90.00
#
_symmetry.space_group_name_H-M   'P 1'
#
loop_
_entity.id
_entity.type
_entity.pdbx_description
1 polymer ?
#
loop_
_entity_poly.entity_id
_entity_poly.type
_entity_poly.pdbx_seq_one_letter_code
_entity_poly.pdbx_strand_id
1 'polypeptide(L)'
;EYRWETLWHYMQGGPGVFKGDLHFYWLDGDFDERSPQIDTKACPVYLMSGEYDCSCTPERTLETASRIKGSKVTIMQGMGHFPMSENPALFKTYLMPILSEIANIPA
;
A
#
# COMPACT_ATOMS: atom_id res chain seq x y z
N GLU A 1 -17.14 -14.96 0.46
CA GLU A 1 -16.80 -15.01 -0.98
C GLU A 1 -15.38 -14.52 -1.20
N TYR A 2 -15.02 -13.33 -0.77
CA TYR A 2 -13.71 -12.70 -1.00
C TYR A 2 -12.52 -13.38 -0.27
N ARG A 3 -12.76 -14.16 0.79
CA ARG A 3 -11.69 -14.92 1.47
C ARG A 3 -10.96 -15.88 0.54
N TRP A 4 -11.69 -16.50 -0.38
CA TRP A 4 -11.14 -17.46 -1.33
C TRP A 4 -10.26 -16.80 -2.38
N GLU A 5 -10.55 -15.58 -2.79
CA GLU A 5 -9.74 -14.82 -3.73
C GLU A 5 -8.35 -14.53 -3.13
N THR A 6 -8.30 -14.05 -1.90
CA THR A 6 -7.04 -13.81 -1.20
C THR A 6 -6.22 -15.09 -1.06
N LEU A 7 -6.84 -16.18 -0.58
CA LEU A 7 -6.16 -17.46 -0.43
C LEU A 7 -5.64 -18.01 -1.77
N TRP A 8 -6.42 -17.85 -2.82
CA TRP A 8 -6.04 -18.31 -4.17
C TRP A 8 -4.79 -17.63 -4.68
N HIS A 9 -4.65 -16.33 -4.51
CA HIS A 9 -3.45 -15.59 -4.90
C HIS A 9 -2.20 -16.08 -4.16
N TYR A 10 -2.29 -16.28 -2.86
CA TYR A 10 -1.20 -16.84 -2.08
C TYR A 10 -0.80 -18.25 -2.53
N MET A 11 -1.75 -19.09 -2.86
CA MET A 11 -1.48 -20.44 -3.35
C MET A 11 -0.78 -20.45 -4.72
N GLN A 12 -1.10 -19.49 -5.59
CA GLN A 12 -0.46 -19.37 -6.91
C GLN A 12 1.00 -18.94 -6.82
N GLY A 13 1.36 -18.10 -5.86
CA GLY A 13 2.74 -17.63 -5.68
C GLY A 13 3.72 -18.74 -5.30
N GLY A 14 3.24 -19.74 -4.56
CA GLY A 14 4.04 -20.84 -4.07
C GLY A 14 5.05 -20.47 -2.98
N PRO A 15 5.60 -21.45 -2.27
CA PRO A 15 6.45 -21.22 -1.09
C PRO A 15 7.79 -20.56 -1.43
N GLY A 16 8.31 -20.74 -2.64
CA GLY A 16 9.58 -20.14 -3.07
C GLY A 16 9.49 -18.63 -3.24
N VAL A 17 8.39 -18.15 -3.82
CA VAL A 17 8.13 -16.71 -3.99
C VAL A 17 7.97 -16.06 -2.64
N PHE A 18 7.10 -16.58 -1.77
CA PHE A 18 6.88 -16.05 -0.43
C PHE A 18 8.18 -15.97 0.40
N LYS A 19 9.01 -17.01 0.34
CA LYS A 19 10.30 -17.03 1.05
C LYS A 19 11.28 -16.00 0.49
N GLY A 20 11.30 -15.81 -0.82
CA GLY A 20 12.11 -14.80 -1.49
C GLY A 20 11.70 -13.39 -1.11
N ASP A 21 10.39 -13.12 -1.06
CA ASP A 21 9.84 -11.83 -0.65
C ASP A 21 10.20 -11.48 0.80
N LEU A 22 10.05 -12.43 1.73
CA LEU A 22 10.45 -12.22 3.13
C LEU A 22 11.94 -11.92 3.27
N HIS A 23 12.80 -12.61 2.49
CA HIS A 23 14.23 -12.37 2.49
C HIS A 23 14.55 -10.96 1.96
N PHE A 24 13.91 -10.55 0.87
CA PHE A 24 14.04 -9.21 0.31
C PHE A 24 13.64 -8.13 1.32
N TYR A 25 12.47 -8.26 1.94
CA TYR A 25 12.00 -7.30 2.94
C TYR A 25 12.93 -7.17 4.14
N TRP A 26 13.60 -8.23 4.53
CA TRP A 26 14.48 -8.22 5.70
C TRP A 26 15.89 -7.71 5.39
N LEU A 27 16.47 -8.07 4.26
CA LEU A 27 17.87 -7.80 3.96
C LEU A 27 18.09 -6.61 3.02
N ASP A 28 17.25 -6.49 1.99
CA ASP A 28 17.44 -5.50 0.93
C ASP A 28 16.40 -4.37 0.95
N GLY A 29 15.30 -4.58 1.65
CA GLY A 29 14.13 -3.71 1.62
C GLY A 29 14.14 -2.60 2.67
N ASP A 30 15.26 -2.29 3.32
CA ASP A 30 15.32 -1.12 4.21
C ASP A 30 15.13 0.17 3.41
N PHE A 31 13.89 0.62 3.45
CA PHE A 31 13.42 1.77 2.71
C PHE A 31 13.65 3.10 3.47
N ASP A 32 14.01 3.01 4.72
CA ASP A 32 14.10 4.16 5.62
C ASP A 32 15.15 5.17 5.16
N GLU A 33 16.33 4.70 4.76
CA GLU A 33 17.41 5.55 4.29
C GLU A 33 17.18 6.10 2.86
N ARG A 34 16.39 5.38 2.05
CA ARG A 34 16.18 5.73 0.63
C ARG A 34 14.91 6.55 0.39
N SER A 35 13.91 6.40 1.26
CA SER A 35 12.62 7.07 1.10
C SER A 35 12.70 8.61 1.02
N PRO A 36 13.62 9.31 1.74
CA PRO A 36 13.76 10.75 1.59
C PRO A 36 14.27 11.21 0.22
N GLN A 37 14.83 10.29 -0.57
CA GLN A 37 15.35 10.59 -1.91
C GLN A 37 14.28 10.57 -3.01
N ILE A 38 13.06 10.18 -2.68
CA ILE A 38 11.95 10.13 -3.63
C ILE A 38 11.53 11.55 -4.00
N ASP A 39 11.64 11.87 -5.29
CA ASP A 39 11.15 13.14 -5.84
C ASP A 39 9.66 13.01 -6.19
N THR A 40 8.81 13.43 -5.28
CA THR A 40 7.36 13.40 -5.47
C THR A 40 6.83 14.40 -6.51
N LYS A 41 7.67 15.31 -7.00
CA LYS A 41 7.33 16.19 -8.12
C LYS A 41 7.47 15.46 -9.45
N ALA A 42 8.50 14.60 -9.56
CA ALA A 42 8.69 13.77 -10.74
C ALA A 42 7.72 12.58 -10.76
N CYS A 43 7.44 11.99 -9.60
CA CYS A 43 6.52 10.86 -9.45
C CYS A 43 5.70 11.01 -8.16
N PRO A 44 4.46 11.48 -8.25
CA PRO A 44 3.59 11.62 -7.09
C PRO A 44 3.38 10.31 -6.34
N VAL A 45 3.43 10.37 -5.00
CA VAL A 45 3.31 9.20 -4.13
C VAL A 45 2.04 9.32 -3.29
N TYR A 46 1.20 8.29 -3.38
CA TYR A 46 -0.03 8.14 -2.60
C TYR A 46 0.07 6.87 -1.76
N LEU A 47 -0.05 7.02 -0.46
CA LEU A 47 -0.01 5.92 0.50
C LEU A 47 -1.42 5.67 1.03
N MET A 48 -1.83 4.41 1.05
CA MET A 48 -3.13 4.01 1.58
C MET A 48 -2.94 2.88 2.60
N SER A 49 -3.57 2.99 3.77
CA SER A 49 -3.55 1.95 4.79
C SER A 49 -4.95 1.77 5.38
N GLY A 50 -5.30 0.53 5.72
CA GLY A 50 -6.54 0.25 6.45
C GLY A 50 -6.43 0.67 7.90
N GLU A 51 -7.53 1.16 8.47
CA GLU A 51 -7.62 1.61 9.88
C GLU A 51 -7.16 0.54 10.88
N TYR A 52 -7.52 -0.72 10.62
CA TYR A 52 -7.16 -1.85 11.48
C TYR A 52 -6.21 -2.86 10.82
N ASP A 53 -5.41 -2.37 9.85
CA ASP A 53 -4.33 -3.18 9.31
C ASP A 53 -3.28 -3.44 10.40
N CYS A 54 -3.15 -4.70 10.80
CA CYS A 54 -2.20 -5.11 11.84
C CYS A 54 -0.80 -5.44 11.28
N SER A 55 -0.66 -5.53 9.97
CA SER A 55 0.60 -5.83 9.28
C SER A 55 1.31 -4.55 8.82
N CYS A 56 0.58 -3.70 8.08
CA CYS A 56 1.04 -2.41 7.61
C CYS A 56 0.22 -1.32 8.31
N THR A 57 0.50 -1.10 9.60
CA THR A 57 -0.35 -0.24 10.44
C THR A 57 -0.41 1.20 9.96
N PRO A 58 -1.50 1.93 10.27
CA PRO A 58 -1.59 3.36 9.99
C PRO A 58 -0.40 4.17 10.48
N GLU A 59 0.11 3.87 11.68
CA GLU A 59 1.26 4.55 12.28
C GLU A 59 2.52 4.35 11.43
N ARG A 60 2.78 3.12 10.96
CA ARG A 60 3.92 2.83 10.07
C ARG A 60 3.78 3.53 8.72
N THR A 61 2.56 3.59 8.19
CA THR A 61 2.27 4.31 6.95
C THR A 61 2.52 5.80 7.10
N LEU A 62 2.09 6.40 8.21
CA LEU A 62 2.34 7.81 8.52
C LEU A 62 3.83 8.09 8.76
N GLU A 63 4.55 7.18 9.42
CA GLU A 63 6.00 7.26 9.57
C GLU A 63 6.71 7.27 8.21
N THR A 64 6.37 6.35 7.33
CA THR A 64 6.89 6.30 5.96
C THR A 64 6.59 7.59 5.20
N ALA A 65 5.35 8.08 5.28
CA ALA A 65 4.94 9.33 4.64
C ALA A 65 5.73 10.54 5.13
N SER A 66 6.07 10.59 6.42
CA SER A 66 6.85 11.68 7.00
C SER A 66 8.25 11.81 6.38
N ARG A 67 8.78 10.71 5.86
CA ARG A 67 10.10 10.64 5.18
C ARG A 67 10.00 10.97 3.69
N ILE A 68 8.86 10.73 3.06
CA ILE A 68 8.62 11.03 1.63
C ILE A 68 7.95 12.40 1.53
N LYS A 69 8.77 13.44 1.42
CA LYS A 69 8.27 14.81 1.39
C LYS A 69 7.34 15.05 0.18
N GLY A 70 6.10 15.45 0.46
CA GLY A 70 5.09 15.71 -0.57
C GLY A 70 4.23 14.48 -0.91
N SER A 71 4.41 13.34 -0.23
CA SER A 71 3.47 12.21 -0.35
C SER A 71 2.11 12.56 0.24
N LYS A 72 1.07 11.88 -0.24
CA LYS A 72 -0.29 11.98 0.28
C LYS A 72 -0.68 10.68 0.96
N VAL A 73 -1.38 10.79 2.10
CA VAL A 73 -1.79 9.62 2.89
C VAL A 73 -3.29 9.55 3.03
N THR A 74 -3.84 8.35 2.89
CA THR A 74 -5.24 8.06 3.16
C THR A 74 -5.34 6.87 4.11
N ILE A 75 -5.88 7.08 5.31
CA ILE A 75 -6.24 6.01 6.22
C ILE A 75 -7.70 5.63 5.94
N MET A 76 -7.90 4.41 5.48
CA MET A 76 -9.22 3.90 5.07
C MET A 76 -9.98 3.37 6.27
N GLN A 77 -10.97 4.12 6.73
CA GLN A 77 -11.82 3.76 7.85
C GLN A 77 -12.62 2.49 7.53
N GLY A 78 -12.70 1.58 8.49
CA GLY A 78 -13.41 0.31 8.34
C GLY A 78 -12.74 -0.70 7.41
N MET A 79 -11.45 -0.54 7.12
CA MET A 79 -10.66 -1.43 6.25
C MET A 79 -9.45 -2.00 7.00
N GLY A 80 -9.04 -3.20 6.60
CA GLY A 80 -7.83 -3.88 7.09
C GLY A 80 -6.77 -4.03 6.00
N HIS A 81 -6.05 -5.16 6.05
CA HIS A 81 -4.87 -5.42 5.20
C HIS A 81 -5.21 -5.70 3.73
N PHE A 82 -6.38 -6.28 3.47
CA PHE A 82 -6.83 -6.63 2.11
C PHE A 82 -8.11 -5.88 1.73
N PRO A 83 -8.09 -4.54 1.67
CA PRO A 83 -9.29 -3.73 1.49
C PRO A 83 -10.08 -4.11 0.24
N MET A 84 -9.40 -4.46 -0.86
CA MET A 84 -10.01 -4.89 -2.11
C MET A 84 -10.82 -6.19 -1.97
N SER A 85 -10.44 -7.07 -1.03
CA SER A 85 -11.12 -8.34 -0.77
C SER A 85 -12.08 -8.26 0.40
N GLU A 86 -11.85 -7.37 1.36
CA GLU A 86 -12.69 -7.20 2.55
C GLU A 86 -14.00 -6.49 2.21
N ASN A 87 -13.91 -5.36 1.52
CA ASN A 87 -15.05 -4.58 1.07
C ASN A 87 -14.72 -3.78 -0.20
N PRO A 88 -14.84 -4.41 -1.38
CA PRO A 88 -14.50 -3.76 -2.65
C PRO A 88 -15.26 -2.46 -2.92
N ALA A 89 -16.52 -2.39 -2.47
CA ALA A 89 -17.34 -1.20 -2.66
C ALA A 89 -16.82 -0.01 -1.85
N LEU A 90 -16.48 -0.25 -0.58
CA LEU A 90 -15.91 0.79 0.29
C LEU A 90 -14.48 1.14 -0.17
N PHE A 91 -13.65 0.16 -0.51
CA PHE A 91 -12.31 0.40 -1.05
C PHE A 91 -12.33 1.31 -2.28
N LYS A 92 -13.28 1.06 -3.18
CA LYS A 92 -13.45 1.88 -4.38
C LYS A 92 -13.71 3.35 -4.06
N THR A 93 -14.41 3.66 -2.97
CA THR A 93 -14.67 5.06 -2.58
C THR A 93 -13.40 5.81 -2.18
N TYR A 94 -12.42 5.12 -1.64
CA TYR A 94 -11.11 5.68 -1.31
C TYR A 94 -10.17 5.74 -2.53
N LEU A 95 -10.18 4.69 -3.35
CA LEU A 95 -9.26 4.56 -4.48
C LEU A 95 -9.59 5.50 -5.65
N MET A 96 -10.88 5.60 -6.02
CA MET A 96 -11.28 6.33 -7.23
C MET A 96 -10.92 7.82 -7.22
N PRO A 97 -11.03 8.56 -6.11
CA PRO A 97 -10.56 9.95 -6.06
C PRO A 97 -9.07 10.10 -6.34
N ILE A 98 -8.25 9.18 -5.82
CA ILE A 98 -6.80 9.16 -6.05
C ILE A 98 -6.49 8.90 -7.52
N LEU A 99 -7.12 7.89 -8.12
CA LEU A 99 -6.94 7.59 -9.55
C LEU A 99 -7.37 8.76 -10.44
N SER A 100 -8.46 9.44 -10.07
CA SER A 100 -8.92 10.63 -10.80
C SER A 100 -7.92 11.78 -10.68
N GLU A 101 -7.31 11.96 -9.52
CA GLU A 101 -6.27 12.97 -9.33
C GLU A 101 -5.04 12.64 -10.19
N ILE A 102 -4.58 11.38 -10.16
CA ILE A 102 -3.44 10.93 -10.96
C ILE A 102 -3.70 11.14 -12.46
N ALA A 103 -4.89 10.81 -12.93
CA ALA A 103 -5.26 10.96 -14.34
C ALA A 103 -5.27 12.42 -14.83
N ASN A 104 -5.39 13.39 -13.92
CA ASN A 104 -5.39 14.81 -14.22
C ASN A 104 -4.02 15.49 -14.05
N ILE A 105 -2.96 14.75 -13.71
CA ILE A 105 -1.61 15.29 -13.63
C ILE A 105 -1.11 15.51 -15.07
N PRO A 106 -0.67 16.73 -15.43
CA PRO A 106 -0.08 16.99 -16.75
C PRO A 106 1.16 16.12 -16.97
N ALA A 107 1.31 15.60 -18.19
CA ALA A 107 2.48 14.84 -18.58
C ALA A 107 3.75 15.71 -18.67
#